data_f5dda8bcf88c31417aacbd9c5ec56d97
#
_entry.id   f5dda8bcf88c31417aacbd9c5ec56d97
#
_cell.length_a   1.000
_cell.length_b   1.000
_cell.length_c   1.000
_cell.angle_alpha   90.00
_cell.angle_beta   90.00
_cell.angle_gamma   90.00
#
_symmetry.space_group_name_H-M   'P 1'
#
loop_
_entity.id
_entity.type
_entity.pdbx_description
1 polymer ?
#
loop_
_entity_poly.entity_id
_entity_poly.type
_entity_poly.pdbx_seq_one_letter_code
_entity_poly.pdbx_strand_id
1 'polypeptide(L)'
;DFTLDASGLGVIPTAEAPLVLSPGSNREIVLKFTPDVENPRDGDNKPIPDTGTLDIASNVFEMITKVPISGYGVTVECPKPVIVIEEGEVVQPQTVLHIHGDQSQSGSAGGTIISYSWTVDQPPENKFILLPTASSENVTHEVNIGGKYTYCLDVCDGQYCSSDAQCGGAVCKEVLVVPDKAIHCELTWHTPGDLDEFDEGEDVGTDMDLHFTHPFAAMNDLDGDGKPDPWFHNPYDCFWFQKTPEWETANPDGKDNPSLDRDDTDGAGPENVNLDTPVSGRVYRIGVHYWDDHGLGASYPRLKCYIWGQAVFDLDLRVTDTKMYKCDMWYAAEISWPQQVVTQIKNTDGTLKITHSYEEPSFSEIGGGGCSAE
;
A
#
# COMPACT_ATOMS: atom_id res chain seq x y z
N ASP A 1 -37.18 -3.72 -22.25
CA ASP A 1 -37.20 -3.37 -23.67
C ASP A 1 -36.00 -3.93 -24.42
N PHE A 2 -36.21 -4.31 -25.68
CA PHE A 2 -35.15 -4.81 -26.54
C PHE A 2 -34.53 -3.69 -27.34
N THR A 3 -33.18 -3.59 -27.30
CA THR A 3 -32.41 -2.66 -28.12
C THR A 3 -31.47 -3.42 -29.03
N LEU A 4 -31.30 -2.90 -30.28
CA LEU A 4 -30.37 -3.42 -31.25
C LEU A 4 -29.03 -2.72 -31.05
N ASP A 5 -28.00 -3.53 -30.69
CA ASP A 5 -26.62 -3.06 -30.72
C ASP A 5 -26.05 -3.25 -32.13
N ALA A 6 -25.95 -2.16 -32.88
CA ALA A 6 -25.42 -2.15 -34.24
C ALA A 6 -23.93 -1.86 -34.31
N SER A 7 -23.20 -1.82 -33.19
CA SER A 7 -21.77 -1.50 -33.15
C SER A 7 -20.93 -2.43 -34.04
N GLY A 8 -21.29 -3.71 -34.09
CA GLY A 8 -20.68 -4.71 -34.98
C GLY A 8 -20.99 -4.54 -36.48
N LEU A 9 -22.00 -3.75 -36.83
CA LEU A 9 -22.40 -3.48 -38.22
C LEU A 9 -21.80 -2.16 -38.77
N GLY A 10 -21.24 -1.33 -37.89
CA GLY A 10 -20.71 0.00 -38.23
C GLY A 10 -21.79 1.06 -38.41
N VAL A 11 -22.90 0.74 -39.04
CA VAL A 11 -24.10 1.59 -39.26
C VAL A 11 -25.32 0.69 -39.18
N ILE A 12 -26.43 1.20 -38.61
CA ILE A 12 -27.73 0.52 -38.69
C ILE A 12 -28.19 0.49 -40.15
N PRO A 13 -28.41 -0.68 -40.75
CA PRO A 13 -28.86 -0.79 -42.13
C PRO A 13 -30.27 -0.14 -42.31
N THR A 14 -30.46 0.58 -43.39
CA THR A 14 -31.75 1.15 -43.77
C THR A 14 -32.11 0.70 -45.19
N ALA A 15 -33.33 1.01 -45.63
CA ALA A 15 -33.74 0.71 -47.00
C ALA A 15 -32.91 1.45 -48.05
N GLU A 16 -32.42 2.66 -47.71
CA GLU A 16 -31.59 3.50 -48.60
C GLU A 16 -30.08 3.09 -48.49
N ALA A 17 -29.68 2.51 -47.36
CA ALA A 17 -28.31 2.06 -47.11
C ALA A 17 -28.31 0.64 -46.52
N PRO A 18 -28.63 -0.38 -47.34
CA PRO A 18 -28.72 -1.76 -46.85
C PRO A 18 -27.30 -2.35 -46.55
N LEU A 19 -27.25 -3.24 -45.58
CA LEU A 19 -26.06 -4.07 -45.38
C LEU A 19 -25.88 -5.07 -46.54
N VAL A 20 -24.79 -4.97 -47.27
CA VAL A 20 -24.44 -5.91 -48.36
C VAL A 20 -23.58 -7.01 -47.81
N LEU A 21 -24.04 -8.26 -47.93
CA LEU A 21 -23.28 -9.44 -47.60
C LEU A 21 -22.80 -10.15 -48.87
N SER A 22 -21.52 -10.45 -48.94
CA SER A 22 -20.97 -11.30 -50.01
C SER A 22 -21.43 -12.75 -49.83
N PRO A 23 -21.56 -13.52 -50.93
CA PRO A 23 -21.91 -14.95 -50.84
C PRO A 23 -21.03 -15.71 -49.86
N GLY A 24 -21.64 -16.43 -48.90
CA GLY A 24 -20.94 -17.18 -47.86
C GLY A 24 -20.43 -16.37 -46.68
N SER A 25 -20.62 -15.04 -46.67
CA SER A 25 -20.31 -14.19 -45.50
C SER A 25 -21.49 -14.14 -44.52
N ASN A 26 -21.18 -13.86 -43.22
CA ASN A 26 -22.15 -13.66 -42.17
C ASN A 26 -21.83 -12.35 -41.39
N ARG A 27 -22.81 -11.87 -40.67
CA ARG A 27 -22.65 -10.79 -39.69
C ARG A 27 -23.41 -11.18 -38.44
N GLU A 28 -22.81 -10.90 -37.30
CA GLU A 28 -23.42 -11.07 -36.00
C GLU A 28 -24.19 -9.81 -35.62
N ILE A 29 -25.39 -9.99 -35.08
CA ILE A 29 -26.24 -8.91 -34.55
C ILE A 29 -26.42 -9.20 -33.07
N VAL A 30 -26.04 -8.24 -32.22
CA VAL A 30 -26.22 -8.32 -30.79
C VAL A 30 -27.52 -7.61 -30.42
N LEU A 31 -28.42 -8.33 -29.76
CA LEU A 31 -29.63 -7.76 -29.14
C LEU A 31 -29.41 -7.66 -27.63
N LYS A 32 -29.60 -6.46 -27.11
CA LYS A 32 -29.58 -6.23 -25.67
C LYS A 32 -31.00 -6.12 -25.14
N PHE A 33 -31.33 -6.92 -24.14
CA PHE A 33 -32.55 -6.80 -23.37
C PHE A 33 -32.25 -6.09 -22.05
N THR A 34 -32.92 -4.99 -21.77
CA THR A 34 -32.80 -4.23 -20.53
C THR A 34 -34.19 -4.05 -19.94
N PRO A 35 -34.60 -4.92 -19.01
CA PRO A 35 -35.90 -4.77 -18.36
C PRO A 35 -35.88 -3.59 -17.39
N ASP A 36 -36.94 -2.80 -17.37
CA ASP A 36 -37.12 -1.67 -16.45
C ASP A 36 -37.71 -2.13 -15.10
N VAL A 37 -38.39 -3.28 -15.11
CA VAL A 37 -39.07 -3.87 -13.95
C VAL A 37 -39.03 -5.38 -14.02
N GLU A 38 -39.24 -6.04 -12.87
CA GLU A 38 -39.47 -7.49 -12.82
C GLU A 38 -40.75 -7.85 -13.57
N ASN A 39 -40.67 -8.87 -14.43
CA ASN A 39 -41.85 -9.36 -15.14
C ASN A 39 -42.88 -9.95 -14.19
N PRO A 40 -44.17 -9.73 -14.46
CA PRO A 40 -45.24 -10.39 -13.72
C PRO A 40 -45.11 -11.92 -13.81
N ARG A 41 -45.64 -12.61 -12.80
CA ARG A 41 -45.60 -14.06 -12.74
C ARG A 41 -46.99 -14.66 -13.10
N ASP A 42 -46.97 -15.83 -13.73
CA ASP A 42 -48.17 -16.58 -14.05
C ASP A 42 -48.70 -17.32 -12.81
N GLY A 43 -49.78 -18.11 -13.01
CA GLY A 43 -50.41 -18.90 -11.95
C GLY A 43 -49.52 -20.00 -11.34
N ASP A 44 -48.46 -20.38 -12.04
CA ASP A 44 -47.45 -21.34 -11.59
C ASP A 44 -46.20 -20.67 -11.00
N ASN A 45 -46.26 -19.35 -10.76
CA ASN A 45 -45.17 -18.53 -10.23
C ASN A 45 -43.97 -18.39 -11.17
N LYS A 46 -44.15 -18.60 -12.49
CA LYS A 46 -43.09 -18.39 -13.50
C LYS A 46 -43.20 -17.00 -14.09
N PRO A 47 -42.06 -16.31 -14.34
CA PRO A 47 -42.07 -14.99 -14.95
C PRO A 47 -42.65 -15.07 -16.38
N ILE A 48 -43.56 -14.16 -16.70
CA ILE A 48 -44.13 -14.03 -18.05
C ILE A 48 -43.16 -13.22 -18.89
N PRO A 49 -42.60 -13.78 -19.98
CA PRO A 49 -41.58 -13.07 -20.73
C PRO A 49 -42.16 -11.87 -21.49
N ASP A 50 -41.35 -10.80 -21.57
CA ASP A 50 -41.57 -9.81 -22.62
C ASP A 50 -41.21 -10.43 -23.96
N THR A 51 -42.02 -10.17 -24.96
CA THR A 51 -41.82 -10.72 -26.29
C THR A 51 -41.74 -9.63 -27.33
N GLY A 52 -40.96 -9.86 -28.36
CA GLY A 52 -40.80 -8.97 -29.49
C GLY A 52 -40.47 -9.75 -30.76
N THR A 53 -40.27 -9.04 -31.82
CA THR A 53 -39.85 -9.60 -33.11
C THR A 53 -38.74 -8.73 -33.68
N LEU A 54 -37.65 -9.36 -34.08
CA LEU A 54 -36.67 -8.73 -34.95
C LEU A 54 -37.04 -8.99 -36.38
N ASP A 55 -37.38 -7.97 -37.13
CA ASP A 55 -37.72 -8.04 -38.55
C ASP A 55 -36.47 -7.80 -39.40
N ILE A 56 -36.07 -8.81 -40.18
CA ILE A 56 -34.95 -8.73 -41.10
C ILE A 56 -35.49 -8.65 -42.52
N ALA A 57 -35.45 -7.48 -43.11
CA ALA A 57 -35.83 -7.27 -44.51
C ALA A 57 -34.67 -7.67 -45.42
N SER A 58 -34.92 -8.42 -46.50
CA SER A 58 -33.93 -8.79 -47.49
C SER A 58 -34.44 -8.51 -48.90
N ASN A 59 -33.52 -8.40 -49.84
CA ASN A 59 -33.83 -8.23 -51.26
C ASN A 59 -34.14 -9.56 -51.98
N VAL A 60 -34.16 -10.68 -51.26
CA VAL A 60 -34.52 -11.98 -51.79
C VAL A 60 -36.02 -12.15 -51.66
N PHE A 61 -36.70 -12.07 -52.77
CA PHE A 61 -38.19 -12.25 -52.89
C PHE A 61 -39.05 -11.31 -52.02
N GLU A 62 -38.60 -10.10 -51.71
CA GLU A 62 -39.28 -9.14 -50.85
C GLU A 62 -39.73 -9.73 -49.49
N MET A 63 -38.97 -10.68 -48.95
CA MET A 63 -39.35 -11.36 -47.75
C MET A 63 -38.77 -10.67 -46.52
N ILE A 64 -39.62 -10.47 -45.53
CA ILE A 64 -39.23 -10.11 -44.18
C ILE A 64 -39.13 -11.38 -43.35
N THR A 65 -37.94 -11.68 -42.87
CA THR A 65 -37.74 -12.78 -41.90
C THR A 65 -38.03 -12.26 -40.50
N LYS A 66 -38.99 -12.85 -39.83
CA LYS A 66 -39.34 -12.51 -38.45
C LYS A 66 -38.66 -13.48 -37.50
N VAL A 67 -37.82 -12.93 -36.63
CA VAL A 67 -37.15 -13.69 -35.58
C VAL A 67 -37.84 -13.35 -34.26
N PRO A 68 -38.54 -14.28 -33.62
CA PRO A 68 -39.15 -14.03 -32.31
C PRO A 68 -38.02 -13.88 -31.26
N ILE A 69 -38.18 -12.91 -30.39
CA ILE A 69 -37.28 -12.67 -29.28
C ILE A 69 -38.08 -12.63 -27.98
N SER A 70 -37.50 -13.10 -26.88
CA SER A 70 -38.11 -13.04 -25.57
C SER A 70 -37.07 -12.88 -24.47
N GLY A 71 -37.45 -12.24 -23.39
CA GLY A 71 -36.63 -12.07 -22.20
C GLY A 71 -37.49 -11.78 -20.98
N TYR A 72 -36.92 -11.93 -19.79
CA TYR A 72 -37.63 -11.52 -18.57
C TYR A 72 -36.71 -10.67 -17.70
N GLY A 73 -37.31 -9.66 -17.10
CA GLY A 73 -36.74 -8.95 -15.97
C GLY A 73 -36.93 -9.81 -14.71
N VAL A 74 -35.86 -10.05 -14.01
CA VAL A 74 -35.90 -10.68 -12.69
C VAL A 74 -35.21 -9.72 -11.71
N THR A 75 -35.78 -9.62 -10.52
CA THR A 75 -35.08 -8.91 -9.44
C THR A 75 -33.93 -9.79 -8.97
N VAL A 76 -32.74 -9.27 -9.09
CA VAL A 76 -31.54 -9.93 -8.53
C VAL A 76 -31.32 -9.39 -7.13
N GLU A 77 -31.46 -10.24 -6.13
CA GLU A 77 -31.13 -9.92 -4.75
C GLU A 77 -29.66 -10.27 -4.52
N CYS A 78 -28.81 -9.24 -4.55
CA CYS A 78 -27.36 -9.38 -4.43
C CYS A 78 -26.91 -9.37 -2.98
N PRO A 79 -25.84 -10.11 -2.65
CA PRO A 79 -25.21 -9.99 -1.35
C PRO A 79 -24.64 -8.58 -1.14
N LYS A 80 -24.68 -8.12 0.11
CA LYS A 80 -24.27 -6.78 0.51
C LYS A 80 -23.04 -6.87 1.43
N PRO A 81 -21.83 -6.61 0.91
CA PRO A 81 -20.64 -6.57 1.74
C PRO A 81 -20.70 -5.39 2.74
N VAL A 82 -20.22 -5.65 3.94
CA VAL A 82 -20.07 -4.63 5.00
C VAL A 82 -18.67 -4.75 5.58
N ILE A 83 -17.95 -3.63 5.63
CA ILE A 83 -16.61 -3.54 6.22
C ILE A 83 -16.69 -2.71 7.50
N VAL A 84 -16.30 -3.31 8.63
CA VAL A 84 -16.13 -2.61 9.90
C VAL A 84 -14.65 -2.71 10.30
N ILE A 85 -14.05 -1.58 10.68
CA ILE A 85 -12.68 -1.49 11.16
C ILE A 85 -12.75 -0.96 12.58
N GLU A 86 -12.27 -1.73 13.56
CA GLU A 86 -12.42 -1.41 14.98
C GLU A 86 -11.65 -0.15 15.38
N GLU A 87 -10.43 0.03 14.85
CA GLU A 87 -9.54 1.15 15.19
C GLU A 87 -9.96 2.46 14.50
N GLY A 88 -10.89 2.39 13.54
CA GLY A 88 -11.39 3.54 12.78
C GLY A 88 -10.65 3.79 11.46
N GLU A 89 -10.87 4.98 10.90
CA GLU A 89 -10.39 5.33 9.55
C GLU A 89 -9.10 6.16 9.55
N VAL A 90 -8.62 6.56 10.74
CA VAL A 90 -7.34 7.27 10.91
C VAL A 90 -6.60 6.63 12.08
N VAL A 91 -5.44 6.08 11.81
CA VAL A 91 -4.62 5.36 12.79
C VAL A 91 -3.15 5.76 12.66
N GLN A 92 -2.34 5.30 13.61
CA GLN A 92 -0.89 5.52 13.60
C GLN A 92 -0.16 4.35 12.91
N PRO A 93 1.08 4.54 12.43
CA PRO A 93 1.94 3.43 12.06
C PRO A 93 2.06 2.39 13.18
N GLN A 94 2.32 1.14 12.82
CA GLN A 94 2.40 -0.01 13.73
C GLN A 94 1.05 -0.39 14.41
N THR A 95 -0.06 0.10 13.88
CA THR A 95 -1.38 -0.34 14.33
C THR A 95 -1.74 -1.66 13.68
N VAL A 96 -2.20 -2.62 14.49
CA VAL A 96 -2.85 -3.83 13.99
C VAL A 96 -4.34 -3.53 13.85
N LEU A 97 -4.82 -3.50 12.61
CA LEU A 97 -6.23 -3.31 12.30
C LEU A 97 -7.00 -4.62 12.46
N HIS A 98 -8.18 -4.54 13.08
CA HIS A 98 -9.16 -5.63 13.13
C HIS A 98 -10.31 -5.29 12.18
N ILE A 99 -10.41 -6.05 11.09
CA ILE A 99 -11.28 -5.75 9.96
C ILE A 99 -12.32 -6.86 9.84
N HIS A 100 -13.59 -6.49 9.95
CA HIS A 100 -14.71 -7.41 10.02
C HIS A 100 -15.57 -7.36 8.77
N GLY A 101 -15.84 -8.54 8.20
CA GLY A 101 -16.77 -8.77 7.11
C GLY A 101 -18.07 -9.48 7.54
N ASP A 102 -18.16 -9.92 8.81
CA ASP A 102 -19.22 -10.74 9.38
C ASP A 102 -20.60 -10.09 9.39
N GLN A 103 -20.66 -8.76 9.22
CA GLN A 103 -21.93 -8.03 9.11
C GLN A 103 -22.49 -8.01 7.68
N SER A 104 -21.81 -8.64 6.72
CA SER A 104 -22.28 -8.77 5.35
C SER A 104 -23.55 -9.61 5.29
N GLN A 105 -24.43 -9.28 4.36
CA GLN A 105 -25.76 -9.89 4.25
C GLN A 105 -25.93 -10.59 2.91
N SER A 106 -26.54 -11.79 2.94
CA SER A 106 -27.01 -12.44 1.72
C SER A 106 -28.13 -11.63 1.06
N GLY A 107 -28.16 -11.62 -0.26
CA GLY A 107 -29.29 -11.12 -1.03
C GLY A 107 -30.53 -12.01 -0.87
N SER A 108 -30.35 -13.30 -0.68
CA SER A 108 -31.43 -14.26 -0.56
C SER A 108 -32.07 -14.26 0.84
N ALA A 109 -33.39 -14.22 0.93
CA ALA A 109 -34.10 -14.27 2.21
C ALA A 109 -33.75 -15.55 3.01
N GLY A 110 -33.16 -15.35 4.19
CA GLY A 110 -32.67 -16.44 5.03
C GLY A 110 -31.40 -17.13 4.54
N GLY A 111 -30.76 -16.59 3.51
CA GLY A 111 -29.46 -17.03 3.04
C GLY A 111 -28.31 -16.57 3.96
N THR A 112 -27.12 -17.11 3.73
CA THR A 112 -25.89 -16.78 4.45
C THR A 112 -24.77 -16.48 3.45
N ILE A 113 -23.81 -15.67 3.84
CA ILE A 113 -22.56 -15.53 3.10
C ILE A 113 -21.76 -16.83 3.24
N ILE A 114 -21.24 -17.32 2.13
CA ILE A 114 -20.48 -18.59 2.08
C ILE A 114 -19.01 -18.39 1.73
N SER A 115 -18.65 -17.21 1.19
CA SER A 115 -17.26 -16.88 0.93
C SER A 115 -16.99 -15.38 1.01
N TYR A 116 -15.78 -15.05 1.39
CA TYR A 116 -15.23 -13.71 1.51
C TYR A 116 -13.99 -13.63 0.64
N SER A 117 -13.76 -12.47 0.02
CA SER A 117 -12.56 -12.19 -0.75
C SER A 117 -12.13 -10.75 -0.49
N TRP A 118 -11.03 -10.61 0.23
CA TRP A 118 -10.45 -9.33 0.56
C TRP A 118 -9.30 -8.98 -0.39
N THR A 119 -9.22 -7.72 -0.75
CA THR A 119 -8.04 -7.14 -1.38
C THR A 119 -7.64 -5.88 -0.63
N VAL A 120 -6.34 -5.60 -0.59
CA VAL A 120 -5.78 -4.38 -0.01
C VAL A 120 -4.90 -3.70 -1.03
N ASP A 121 -5.12 -2.38 -1.22
CA ASP A 121 -4.20 -1.48 -1.89
C ASP A 121 -3.52 -0.66 -0.80
N GLN A 122 -2.19 -0.74 -0.72
CA GLN A 122 -1.38 -0.22 0.37
C GLN A 122 -0.08 0.39 -0.17
N PRO A 123 0.65 1.20 0.63
CA PRO A 123 2.00 1.60 0.28
C PRO A 123 2.86 0.37 -0.03
N PRO A 124 3.63 0.39 -1.13
CA PRO A 124 4.39 -0.79 -1.57
C PRO A 124 5.48 -1.23 -0.59
N GLU A 125 5.89 -0.32 0.29
CA GLU A 125 6.86 -0.60 1.36
C GLU A 125 6.24 -1.31 2.57
N ASN A 126 4.91 -1.36 2.68
CA ASN A 126 4.26 -2.16 3.72
C ASN A 126 4.27 -3.63 3.31
N LYS A 127 5.00 -4.46 4.05
CA LYS A 127 5.19 -5.89 3.77
C LYS A 127 4.08 -6.78 4.32
N PHE A 128 3.30 -6.29 5.28
CA PHE A 128 2.31 -7.10 5.98
C PHE A 128 1.15 -7.50 5.08
N ILE A 129 0.62 -8.68 5.33
CA ILE A 129 -0.50 -9.28 4.61
C ILE A 129 -1.72 -9.44 5.51
N LEU A 130 -2.86 -9.69 4.90
CA LEU A 130 -4.09 -9.99 5.65
C LEU A 130 -4.02 -11.36 6.31
N LEU A 131 -4.25 -11.41 7.62
CA LEU A 131 -4.24 -12.65 8.41
C LEU A 131 -5.66 -12.99 8.91
N PRO A 132 -6.01 -14.28 9.07
CA PRO A 132 -5.20 -15.44 8.73
C PRO A 132 -5.08 -15.67 7.22
N THR A 133 -6.04 -15.23 6.41
CA THR A 133 -5.99 -15.24 4.93
C THR A 133 -6.96 -14.22 4.37
N ALA A 134 -6.72 -13.76 3.14
CA ALA A 134 -7.63 -12.84 2.43
C ALA A 134 -9.03 -13.44 2.11
N SER A 135 -9.27 -14.72 2.42
CA SER A 135 -10.58 -15.38 2.27
C SER A 135 -11.31 -15.59 3.60
N SER A 136 -10.78 -15.08 4.70
CA SER A 136 -11.42 -15.17 6.01
C SER A 136 -12.56 -14.18 6.14
N GLU A 137 -13.56 -14.51 6.95
CA GLU A 137 -14.68 -13.63 7.27
C GLU A 137 -14.21 -12.32 7.93
N ASN A 138 -13.29 -12.45 8.90
CA ASN A 138 -12.63 -11.35 9.58
C ASN A 138 -11.12 -11.50 9.39
N VAL A 139 -10.43 -10.38 9.23
CA VAL A 139 -8.98 -10.34 9.01
C VAL A 139 -8.33 -9.31 9.91
N THR A 140 -7.04 -9.51 10.16
CA THR A 140 -6.18 -8.49 10.78
C THR A 140 -5.13 -8.05 9.78
N HIS A 141 -4.67 -6.81 9.91
CA HIS A 141 -3.62 -6.27 9.07
C HIS A 141 -2.78 -5.26 9.85
N GLU A 142 -1.48 -5.45 9.90
CA GLU A 142 -0.55 -4.50 10.49
C GLU A 142 -0.17 -3.43 9.47
N VAL A 143 -0.37 -2.15 9.83
CA VAL A 143 -0.10 -1.00 8.97
C VAL A 143 1.08 -0.23 9.53
N ASN A 144 2.27 -0.39 8.94
CA ASN A 144 3.51 0.15 9.48
C ASN A 144 4.03 1.40 8.78
N ILE A 145 3.55 1.66 7.56
CA ILE A 145 3.99 2.77 6.73
C ILE A 145 2.91 3.84 6.69
N GLY A 146 3.29 5.10 6.90
CA GLY A 146 2.37 6.22 6.76
C GLY A 146 1.86 6.36 5.33
N GLY A 147 0.54 6.39 5.17
CA GLY A 147 -0.08 6.48 3.86
C GLY A 147 -1.53 6.03 3.84
N LYS A 148 -2.06 5.83 2.64
CA LYS A 148 -3.43 5.40 2.43
C LYS A 148 -3.50 3.90 2.16
N TYR A 149 -4.41 3.23 2.85
CA TYR A 149 -4.75 1.82 2.67
C TYR A 149 -6.21 1.73 2.23
N THR A 150 -6.50 0.94 1.21
CA THR A 150 -7.86 0.72 0.72
C THR A 150 -8.19 -0.77 0.79
N TYR A 151 -9.12 -1.12 1.65
CA TYR A 151 -9.61 -2.50 1.83
C TYR A 151 -10.87 -2.69 1.02
N CYS A 152 -10.92 -3.67 0.12
CA CYS A 152 -12.11 -4.02 -0.63
C CYS A 152 -12.55 -5.43 -0.30
N LEU A 153 -13.85 -5.61 -0.10
CA LEU A 153 -14.50 -6.88 0.21
C LEU A 153 -15.49 -7.26 -0.87
N ASP A 154 -15.33 -8.46 -1.42
CA ASP A 154 -16.30 -9.17 -2.21
C ASP A 154 -16.86 -10.34 -1.39
N VAL A 155 -18.17 -10.55 -1.42
CA VAL A 155 -18.83 -11.66 -0.71
C VAL A 155 -19.78 -12.40 -1.63
N CYS A 156 -19.85 -13.72 -1.45
CA CYS A 156 -20.80 -14.56 -2.21
C CYS A 156 -21.73 -15.30 -1.24
N ASP A 157 -23.00 -15.48 -1.66
CA ASP A 157 -24.02 -16.20 -0.90
C ASP A 157 -24.43 -17.56 -1.53
N GLY A 158 -23.64 -18.01 -2.51
CA GLY A 158 -23.88 -19.25 -3.25
C GLY A 158 -24.81 -19.10 -4.45
N GLN A 159 -25.53 -17.99 -4.56
CA GLN A 159 -26.31 -17.63 -5.73
C GLN A 159 -25.60 -16.54 -6.55
N TYR A 160 -25.14 -15.51 -5.88
CA TYR A 160 -24.41 -14.39 -6.49
C TYR A 160 -23.21 -13.98 -5.62
N CYS A 161 -22.26 -13.32 -6.28
CA CYS A 161 -21.21 -12.55 -5.61
C CYS A 161 -21.51 -11.05 -5.75
N SER A 162 -21.08 -10.25 -4.79
CA SER A 162 -21.23 -8.79 -4.89
C SER A 162 -20.51 -8.21 -6.09
N SER A 163 -19.43 -8.85 -6.55
CA SER A 163 -18.68 -8.48 -7.76
C SER A 163 -19.35 -8.89 -9.08
N ASP A 164 -20.43 -9.67 -9.07
CA ASP A 164 -21.15 -10.00 -10.29
C ASP A 164 -21.69 -8.73 -10.98
N ALA A 165 -21.70 -8.73 -12.32
CA ALA A 165 -22.01 -7.55 -13.13
C ALA A 165 -23.36 -6.88 -12.80
N GLN A 166 -24.34 -7.66 -12.29
CA GLN A 166 -25.65 -7.21 -11.87
C GLN A 166 -25.71 -6.74 -10.40
N CYS A 167 -24.63 -6.89 -9.62
CA CYS A 167 -24.64 -6.70 -8.18
C CYS A 167 -23.93 -5.44 -7.68
N GLY A 168 -23.31 -4.67 -8.56
CA GLY A 168 -22.76 -3.36 -8.22
C GLY A 168 -21.32 -3.33 -7.75
N GLY A 169 -20.70 -4.49 -7.51
CA GLY A 169 -19.26 -4.60 -7.22
C GLY A 169 -18.92 -4.82 -5.75
N ALA A 170 -17.65 -5.03 -5.49
CA ALA A 170 -17.07 -5.06 -4.15
C ALA A 170 -17.24 -3.70 -3.46
N VAL A 171 -17.34 -3.71 -2.13
CA VAL A 171 -17.34 -2.48 -1.31
C VAL A 171 -15.94 -2.22 -0.80
N CYS A 172 -15.49 -0.96 -0.86
CA CYS A 172 -14.17 -0.57 -0.38
C CYS A 172 -14.26 0.44 0.76
N LYS A 173 -13.29 0.38 1.68
CA LYS A 173 -13.12 1.30 2.79
C LYS A 173 -11.67 1.75 2.90
N GLU A 174 -11.46 3.04 3.12
CA GLU A 174 -10.13 3.64 3.22
C GLU A 174 -9.73 3.81 4.69
N VAL A 175 -8.45 3.58 4.98
CA VAL A 175 -7.79 3.92 6.25
C VAL A 175 -6.59 4.79 5.92
N LEU A 176 -6.45 5.87 6.67
CA LEU A 176 -5.31 6.76 6.59
C LEU A 176 -4.39 6.51 7.77
N VAL A 177 -3.16 6.09 7.50
CA VAL A 177 -2.12 5.90 8.51
C VAL A 177 -1.29 7.18 8.59
N VAL A 178 -1.33 7.84 9.76
CA VAL A 178 -0.70 9.14 9.97
C VAL A 178 0.06 9.14 11.30
N PRO A 179 1.39 9.37 11.28
CA PRO A 179 2.15 9.55 12.52
C PRO A 179 1.64 10.74 13.33
N ASP A 180 1.50 10.59 14.63
CA ASP A 180 1.03 11.67 15.53
C ASP A 180 2.16 12.43 16.23
N LYS A 181 3.42 12.03 16.00
CA LYS A 181 4.60 12.61 16.61
C LYS A 181 4.98 13.95 16.01
N ALA A 182 5.66 14.81 16.80
CA ALA A 182 6.20 16.06 16.26
C ALA A 182 7.23 15.81 15.15
N ILE A 183 8.09 14.81 15.35
CA ILE A 183 9.01 14.28 14.33
C ILE A 183 8.82 12.77 14.29
N HIS A 184 8.60 12.23 13.10
CA HIS A 184 8.60 10.80 12.80
C HIS A 184 9.32 10.57 11.49
N CYS A 185 10.27 9.64 11.46
CA CYS A 185 10.94 9.25 10.22
C CYS A 185 10.89 7.74 10.06
N GLU A 186 10.59 7.31 8.83
CA GLU A 186 10.50 5.93 8.39
C GLU A 186 11.65 5.64 7.42
N LEU A 187 12.43 4.61 7.68
CA LEU A 187 13.42 4.05 6.77
C LEU A 187 12.88 2.75 6.20
N THR A 188 12.88 2.64 4.89
CA THR A 188 12.66 1.38 4.16
C THR A 188 13.75 1.21 3.12
N TRP A 189 13.98 -0.01 2.64
CA TRP A 189 14.99 -0.24 1.61
C TRP A 189 14.59 -1.35 0.64
N HIS A 190 15.23 -1.35 -0.51
CA HIS A 190 15.08 -2.36 -1.54
C HIS A 190 16.44 -2.95 -1.89
N THR A 191 16.55 -4.26 -1.80
CA THR A 191 17.76 -5.02 -2.11
C THR A 191 17.54 -5.88 -3.34
N PRO A 192 18.07 -5.51 -4.51
CA PRO A 192 17.85 -6.28 -5.74
C PRO A 192 18.39 -7.71 -5.70
N GLY A 193 19.30 -8.01 -4.78
CA GLY A 193 19.84 -9.36 -4.57
C GLY A 193 18.96 -10.26 -3.72
N ASP A 194 18.00 -9.69 -3.02
CA ASP A 194 17.01 -10.38 -2.23
C ASP A 194 15.82 -10.76 -3.12
N LEU A 195 15.46 -12.04 -3.13
CA LEU A 195 14.35 -12.56 -3.93
C LEU A 195 13.01 -12.51 -3.19
N ASP A 196 13.05 -12.40 -1.87
CA ASP A 196 11.88 -12.32 -1.02
C ASP A 196 12.12 -11.37 0.16
N GLU A 197 11.99 -10.08 -0.08
CA GLU A 197 12.14 -9.02 0.94
C GLU A 197 11.07 -9.10 2.06
N PHE A 198 10.20 -10.11 2.03
CA PHE A 198 9.13 -10.36 3.00
C PHE A 198 9.40 -11.55 3.91
N ASP A 199 10.47 -12.32 3.65
CA ASP A 199 10.82 -13.39 4.57
C ASP A 199 11.38 -12.81 5.88
N GLU A 200 11.18 -13.55 6.97
CA GLU A 200 11.62 -13.16 8.31
C GLU A 200 12.51 -14.25 8.86
N GLY A 201 13.56 -13.89 9.56
CA GLY A 201 14.45 -14.83 10.21
C GLY A 201 15.88 -14.32 10.32
N GLU A 202 16.72 -15.09 10.94
CA GLU A 202 18.12 -14.77 11.17
C GLU A 202 18.89 -14.84 9.84
N ASP A 203 19.59 -13.79 9.45
CA ASP A 203 20.44 -13.67 8.26
C ASP A 203 19.73 -13.85 6.90
N VAL A 204 18.41 -13.58 6.80
CA VAL A 204 17.65 -13.78 5.56
C VAL A 204 17.57 -12.53 4.66
N GLY A 205 17.54 -11.35 5.24
CA GLY A 205 17.49 -10.06 4.53
C GLY A 205 18.74 -9.22 4.73
N THR A 206 18.69 -7.97 4.33
CA THR A 206 19.74 -6.98 4.61
C THR A 206 19.35 -6.12 5.80
N ASP A 207 20.34 -5.64 6.53
CA ASP A 207 20.18 -4.87 7.76
C ASP A 207 20.67 -3.43 7.57
N MET A 208 19.77 -2.47 7.73
CA MET A 208 20.05 -1.04 7.67
C MET A 208 19.53 -0.32 8.90
N ASP A 209 20.41 0.38 9.58
CA ASP A 209 20.12 1.11 10.81
C ASP A 209 19.78 2.56 10.58
N LEU A 210 18.69 3.00 11.19
CA LEU A 210 18.30 4.40 11.25
C LEU A 210 18.93 5.08 12.47
N HIS A 211 19.61 6.18 12.22
CA HIS A 211 20.24 7.02 13.25
C HIS A 211 19.52 8.37 13.37
N PHE A 212 19.19 8.75 14.59
CA PHE A 212 18.63 10.06 14.90
C PHE A 212 19.42 10.73 16.00
N THR A 213 20.13 11.82 15.66
CA THR A 213 21.11 12.41 16.58
C THR A 213 20.71 13.77 17.11
N HIS A 214 21.01 13.97 18.38
CA HIS A 214 20.97 15.26 19.06
C HIS A 214 22.08 16.19 18.53
N PRO A 215 21.89 17.53 18.53
CA PRO A 215 22.94 18.48 18.11
C PRO A 215 24.26 18.37 18.88
N PHE A 216 24.26 17.77 20.06
CA PHE A 216 25.47 17.56 20.88
C PHE A 216 26.23 16.27 20.53
N ALA A 217 25.69 15.49 19.62
CA ALA A 217 26.37 14.30 19.14
C ALA A 217 27.66 14.71 18.42
N ALA A 218 28.77 14.20 18.90
CA ALA A 218 30.11 14.44 18.37
C ALA A 218 31.04 13.32 18.82
N MET A 219 31.29 12.37 17.92
CA MET A 219 32.22 11.28 18.09
C MET A 219 33.59 11.58 17.42
N ASN A 220 34.37 10.55 17.19
CA ASN A 220 35.58 10.66 16.41
C ASN A 220 35.23 11.01 14.96
N ASP A 221 36.19 11.60 14.26
CA ASP A 221 36.12 11.84 12.82
C ASP A 221 36.37 10.52 12.11
N LEU A 222 35.28 9.82 11.72
CA LEU A 222 35.34 8.52 11.06
C LEU A 222 35.22 8.66 9.53
N ASP A 223 34.68 9.79 9.04
CA ASP A 223 34.61 10.06 7.61
C ASP A 223 35.85 10.81 7.06
N GLY A 224 36.75 11.24 7.94
CA GLY A 224 38.01 11.87 7.59
C GLY A 224 37.89 13.33 7.11
N ASP A 225 36.74 14.00 7.36
CA ASP A 225 36.51 15.41 6.93
C ASP A 225 37.11 16.44 7.90
N GLY A 226 37.71 16.00 8.97
CA GLY A 226 38.37 16.82 9.99
C GLY A 226 37.43 17.38 11.05
N LYS A 227 36.19 16.85 11.12
CA LYS A 227 35.18 17.20 12.12
C LYS A 227 34.66 15.96 12.83
N PRO A 228 34.23 16.11 14.09
CA PRO A 228 33.55 15.00 14.77
C PRO A 228 32.26 14.59 14.08
N ASP A 229 32.06 13.29 13.90
CA ASP A 229 30.83 12.70 13.41
C ASP A 229 29.75 12.61 14.49
N PRO A 230 28.47 12.72 14.14
CA PRO A 230 27.38 12.64 15.12
C PRO A 230 26.94 11.21 15.45
N TRP A 231 27.31 10.21 14.63
CA TRP A 231 26.77 8.85 14.68
C TRP A 231 27.41 8.01 15.80
N PHE A 232 26.65 7.07 16.31
CA PHE A 232 27.06 6.15 17.37
C PHE A 232 27.44 6.82 18.71
N HIS A 233 27.08 8.06 18.93
CA HIS A 233 27.43 8.80 20.14
C HIS A 233 26.41 8.59 21.27
N ASN A 234 26.64 7.64 22.14
CA ASN A 234 25.85 7.45 23.36
C ASN A 234 26.08 8.61 24.36
N PRO A 235 25.03 9.31 24.90
CA PRO A 235 23.61 9.04 24.69
C PRO A 235 22.96 9.87 23.57
N TYR A 236 23.73 10.57 22.75
CA TYR A 236 23.21 11.57 21.82
C TYR A 236 22.82 11.03 20.44
N ASP A 237 22.87 9.71 20.24
CA ASP A 237 22.35 9.03 19.07
C ASP A 237 21.29 8.01 19.49
N CYS A 238 20.13 8.04 18.81
CA CYS A 238 19.06 7.07 18.92
C CYS A 238 19.16 6.13 17.73
N PHE A 239 19.51 4.87 17.97
CA PHE A 239 19.75 3.83 16.97
C PHE A 239 19.55 2.44 17.61
N TRP A 240 19.77 1.35 16.88
CA TRP A 240 19.48 -0.01 17.33
C TRP A 240 20.03 -0.38 18.71
N PHE A 241 21.24 0.06 19.06
CA PHE A 241 21.85 -0.20 20.37
C PHE A 241 21.26 0.67 21.48
N GLN A 242 20.84 1.90 21.17
CA GLN A 242 20.33 2.89 22.09
C GLN A 242 18.94 3.38 21.62
N LYS A 243 17.93 2.52 21.74
CA LYS A 243 16.60 2.79 21.18
C LYS A 243 15.82 3.92 21.88
N THR A 244 16.13 4.22 23.15
CA THR A 244 15.43 5.24 23.95
C THR A 244 16.42 6.05 24.81
N PRO A 245 17.33 6.84 24.18
CA PRO A 245 18.32 7.59 24.92
C PRO A 245 17.69 8.76 25.68
N GLU A 246 18.28 9.12 26.83
CA GLU A 246 17.90 10.30 27.57
C GLU A 246 18.73 11.52 27.11
N TRP A 247 18.15 12.37 26.27
CA TRP A 247 18.84 13.51 25.67
C TRP A 247 18.76 14.78 26.49
N GLU A 248 17.57 15.09 26.96
CA GLU A 248 17.29 16.36 27.65
C GLU A 248 16.64 16.07 29.00
N THR A 249 16.96 16.88 29.98
CA THR A 249 16.34 16.80 31.31
C THR A 249 15.24 17.83 31.50
N ALA A 250 14.92 18.60 30.47
CA ALA A 250 14.00 19.73 30.55
C ALA A 250 12.53 19.28 30.74
N ASN A 251 12.19 18.09 30.29
CA ASN A 251 10.84 17.57 30.32
C ASN A 251 10.73 16.32 31.21
N PRO A 252 10.11 16.42 32.41
CA PRO A 252 10.05 15.27 33.32
C PRO A 252 9.24 14.07 32.81
N ASP A 253 8.44 14.24 31.75
CA ASP A 253 7.67 13.16 31.14
C ASP A 253 8.44 12.41 30.03
N GLY A 254 9.69 12.82 29.77
CA GLY A 254 10.58 12.17 28.79
C GLY A 254 10.18 12.33 27.32
N LYS A 255 9.21 13.19 27.04
CA LYS A 255 8.72 13.40 25.64
C LYS A 255 9.69 14.19 24.76
N ASP A 256 10.71 14.77 25.33
CA ASP A 256 11.86 15.39 24.65
C ASP A 256 12.98 14.39 24.33
N ASN A 257 12.80 13.13 24.70
CA ASN A 257 13.68 12.03 24.32
C ASN A 257 13.11 11.27 23.11
N PRO A 258 13.97 10.84 22.18
CA PRO A 258 13.52 10.07 21.03
C PRO A 258 13.28 8.60 21.38
N SER A 259 12.61 7.91 20.46
CA SER A 259 12.52 6.45 20.47
C SER A 259 12.73 5.89 19.06
N LEU A 260 13.45 4.78 18.97
CA LEU A 260 13.43 3.85 17.83
C LEU A 260 12.40 2.78 18.17
N ASP A 261 11.23 2.84 17.54
CA ASP A 261 10.12 1.96 17.91
C ASP A 261 10.23 0.59 17.26
N ARG A 262 10.84 0.53 16.08
CA ARG A 262 11.09 -0.69 15.33
C ARG A 262 12.52 -0.69 14.80
N ASP A 263 13.13 -1.84 14.90
CA ASP A 263 14.45 -2.22 14.41
C ASP A 263 14.23 -3.48 13.57
N ASP A 264 14.48 -3.40 12.28
CA ASP A 264 14.23 -4.45 11.30
C ASP A 264 15.57 -4.98 10.82
N THR A 265 15.91 -6.21 11.21
CA THR A 265 17.22 -6.82 10.97
C THR A 265 17.22 -7.87 9.87
N ASP A 266 16.07 -8.13 9.25
CA ASP A 266 15.88 -9.27 8.35
C ASP A 266 15.05 -8.95 7.09
N GLY A 267 14.91 -7.66 6.76
CA GLY A 267 14.01 -7.36 5.67
C GLY A 267 14.33 -6.11 4.86
N ALA A 268 13.29 -5.37 4.49
CA ALA A 268 13.36 -4.10 3.80
C ALA A 268 12.77 -2.95 4.65
N GLY A 269 12.81 -3.07 5.95
CA GLY A 269 12.21 -2.14 6.90
C GLY A 269 10.72 -2.43 7.17
N PRO A 270 10.00 -1.51 7.82
CA PRO A 270 10.50 -0.19 8.20
C PRO A 270 11.27 -0.17 9.51
N GLU A 271 12.21 0.76 9.62
CA GLU A 271 12.68 1.28 10.89
C GLU A 271 12.07 2.65 11.16
N ASN A 272 11.69 2.92 12.40
CA ASN A 272 10.98 4.14 12.75
C ASN A 272 11.59 4.84 13.96
N VAL A 273 11.93 6.13 13.79
CA VAL A 273 12.30 7.00 14.91
C VAL A 273 11.26 8.07 15.17
N ASN A 274 11.05 8.38 16.44
CA ASN A 274 10.05 9.34 16.92
C ASN A 274 10.64 10.35 17.91
N LEU A 275 10.06 11.55 17.90
CA LEU A 275 10.29 12.56 18.96
C LEU A 275 9.00 13.36 19.17
N ASP A 276 8.43 13.26 20.38
CA ASP A 276 7.15 13.89 20.71
C ASP A 276 7.26 15.40 20.89
N THR A 277 8.30 15.86 21.59
CA THR A 277 8.43 17.26 21.97
C THR A 277 9.86 17.77 21.70
N PRO A 278 10.19 18.06 20.43
CA PRO A 278 11.51 18.58 20.07
C PRO A 278 11.81 19.92 20.75
N VAL A 279 13.04 20.08 21.22
CA VAL A 279 13.47 21.30 21.93
C VAL A 279 13.74 22.43 20.96
N SER A 280 13.21 23.62 21.26
CA SER A 280 13.37 24.80 20.42
C SER A 280 14.84 25.22 20.29
N GLY A 281 15.26 25.61 19.09
CA GLY A 281 16.63 26.00 18.77
C GLY A 281 17.57 24.83 18.52
N ARG A 282 17.06 23.60 18.42
CA ARG A 282 17.84 22.41 18.06
C ARG A 282 17.82 22.15 16.57
N VAL A 283 18.89 21.50 16.10
CA VAL A 283 19.00 20.93 14.74
C VAL A 283 19.38 19.46 14.92
N TYR A 284 18.42 18.60 14.72
CA TYR A 284 18.61 17.15 14.79
C TYR A 284 19.14 16.64 13.44
N ARG A 285 19.79 15.46 13.42
CA ARG A 285 20.26 14.85 12.19
C ARG A 285 19.73 13.45 12.04
N ILE A 286 19.45 13.06 10.80
CA ILE A 286 19.07 11.72 10.40
C ILE A 286 20.14 11.13 9.52
N GLY A 287 20.57 9.92 9.82
CA GLY A 287 21.49 9.12 9.02
C GLY A 287 20.99 7.69 8.84
N VAL A 288 21.58 7.01 7.88
CA VAL A 288 21.32 5.58 7.61
C VAL A 288 22.66 4.88 7.49
N HIS A 289 22.85 3.86 8.30
CA HIS A 289 24.01 2.99 8.25
C HIS A 289 23.63 1.65 7.63
N TYR A 290 24.41 1.12 6.70
CA TYR A 290 24.21 -0.21 6.15
C TYR A 290 25.04 -1.22 6.94
N TRP A 291 24.40 -1.84 7.93
CA TRP A 291 25.05 -2.72 8.91
C TRP A 291 25.54 -4.02 8.29
N ASP A 292 24.63 -4.84 7.73
CA ASP A 292 24.99 -6.10 7.11
C ASP A 292 24.21 -6.37 5.83
N ASP A 293 24.89 -6.91 4.83
CA ASP A 293 24.26 -7.28 3.56
C ASP A 293 23.91 -8.77 3.47
N HIS A 294 24.31 -9.58 4.46
CA HIS A 294 24.17 -11.04 4.48
C HIS A 294 24.49 -11.72 3.14
N GLY A 295 25.36 -11.08 2.35
CA GLY A 295 25.76 -11.53 1.01
C GLY A 295 24.79 -11.22 -0.12
N LEU A 296 23.74 -10.42 0.13
CA LEU A 296 22.73 -10.01 -0.84
C LEU A 296 23.18 -8.77 -1.64
N GLY A 297 24.18 -8.04 -1.16
CA GLY A 297 24.87 -6.96 -1.87
C GLY A 297 24.23 -5.59 -1.64
N ALA A 298 24.27 -4.75 -2.68
CA ALA A 298 23.89 -3.36 -2.55
C ALA A 298 22.38 -3.17 -2.42
N SER A 299 21.98 -2.18 -1.61
CA SER A 299 20.58 -1.81 -1.38
C SER A 299 20.32 -0.33 -1.66
N TYR A 300 19.03 0.01 -1.81
CA TYR A 300 18.54 1.34 -2.06
C TYR A 300 17.62 1.78 -0.90
N PRO A 301 18.11 2.55 0.08
CA PRO A 301 17.27 3.09 1.12
C PRO A 301 16.30 4.15 0.61
N ARG A 302 15.16 4.25 1.27
CA ARG A 302 14.21 5.35 1.18
C ARG A 302 13.94 5.89 2.57
N LEU A 303 14.19 7.16 2.76
CA LEU A 303 13.90 7.86 4.01
C LEU A 303 12.74 8.81 3.81
N LYS A 304 11.72 8.68 4.66
CA LYS A 304 10.55 9.53 4.68
C LYS A 304 10.36 10.12 6.07
N CYS A 305 10.25 11.45 6.18
CA CYS A 305 10.03 12.10 7.46
C CYS A 305 8.75 12.92 7.47
N TYR A 306 8.09 12.91 8.62
CA TYR A 306 6.85 13.62 8.89
C TYR A 306 7.06 14.62 10.02
N ILE A 307 6.41 15.76 9.91
CA ILE A 307 6.26 16.72 10.99
C ILE A 307 4.77 16.86 11.27
N TRP A 308 4.36 16.47 12.50
CA TRP A 308 2.95 16.45 12.88
C TRP A 308 2.06 15.72 11.84
N GLY A 309 2.49 14.55 11.41
CA GLY A 309 1.79 13.72 10.44
C GLY A 309 1.82 14.19 8.99
N GLN A 310 2.45 15.31 8.69
CA GLN A 310 2.62 15.77 7.32
C GLN A 310 3.98 15.33 6.78
N ALA A 311 3.99 14.61 5.67
CA ALA A 311 5.22 14.23 4.99
C ALA A 311 5.92 15.50 4.48
N VAL A 312 7.13 15.75 4.97
CA VAL A 312 7.94 16.94 4.65
C VAL A 312 9.25 16.59 3.94
N PHE A 313 9.63 15.33 3.99
CA PHE A 313 10.81 14.79 3.32
C PHE A 313 10.50 13.37 2.83
N ASP A 314 10.87 13.08 1.59
CA ASP A 314 10.73 11.75 0.99
C ASP A 314 11.82 11.62 -0.08
N LEU A 315 12.79 10.77 0.20
CA LEU A 315 13.93 10.55 -0.68
C LEU A 315 14.17 9.04 -0.85
N ASP A 316 13.85 8.57 -2.04
CA ASP A 316 14.08 7.20 -2.48
C ASP A 316 15.33 7.16 -3.37
N LEU A 317 16.36 6.46 -2.92
CA LEU A 317 17.64 6.38 -3.63
C LEU A 317 17.56 5.54 -4.92
N ARG A 318 16.51 4.74 -5.10
CA ARG A 318 16.22 4.06 -6.38
C ARG A 318 16.01 5.07 -7.52
N VAL A 319 15.38 6.22 -7.21
CA VAL A 319 15.07 7.24 -8.23
C VAL A 319 16.33 7.85 -8.84
N THR A 320 17.42 7.91 -8.07
CA THR A 320 18.73 8.44 -8.52
C THR A 320 19.73 7.34 -8.85
N ASP A 321 19.33 6.08 -8.77
CA ASP A 321 20.19 4.88 -8.89
C ASP A 321 21.44 4.98 -7.98
N THR A 322 21.22 5.48 -6.76
CA THR A 322 22.29 5.62 -5.75
C THR A 322 22.22 4.44 -4.79
N LYS A 323 23.20 3.56 -4.88
CA LYS A 323 23.30 2.35 -4.04
C LYS A 323 24.09 2.64 -2.79
N MET A 324 23.68 2.01 -1.70
CA MET A 324 24.52 1.81 -0.54
C MET A 324 25.06 0.39 -0.51
N TYR A 325 26.24 0.23 0.04
CA TYR A 325 26.93 -1.04 0.25
C TYR A 325 27.15 -1.26 1.74
N LYS A 326 27.40 -2.48 2.14
CA LYS A 326 27.74 -2.78 3.53
C LYS A 326 28.81 -1.82 4.05
N CYS A 327 28.60 -1.30 5.24
CA CYS A 327 29.43 -0.27 5.90
C CYS A 327 29.39 1.12 5.25
N ASP A 328 28.38 1.43 4.46
CA ASP A 328 28.14 2.81 4.03
C ASP A 328 27.32 3.56 5.08
N MET A 329 27.68 4.83 5.32
CA MET A 329 26.93 5.76 6.15
C MET A 329 26.40 6.91 5.31
N TRP A 330 25.08 7.00 5.19
CA TRP A 330 24.42 8.12 4.51
C TRP A 330 24.00 9.20 5.52
N TYR A 331 24.55 10.38 5.40
CA TYR A 331 24.13 11.57 6.13
C TYR A 331 22.91 12.16 5.42
N ALA A 332 21.71 11.77 5.83
CA ALA A 332 20.52 11.98 5.02
C ALA A 332 19.96 13.40 5.14
N ALA A 333 19.66 13.86 6.35
CA ALA A 333 19.03 15.16 6.53
C ALA A 333 19.30 15.81 7.90
N GLU A 334 19.09 17.13 7.97
CA GLU A 334 18.96 17.91 9.20
C GLU A 334 17.52 18.38 9.38
N ILE A 335 17.04 18.34 10.62
CA ILE A 335 15.70 18.80 11.02
C ILE A 335 15.85 19.99 11.97
N SER A 336 15.51 21.17 11.50
CA SER A 336 15.57 22.40 12.30
C SER A 336 14.27 22.61 13.09
N TRP A 337 14.38 22.84 14.41
CA TRP A 337 13.24 23.09 15.28
C TRP A 337 13.38 24.43 16.02
N PRO A 338 12.37 25.30 16.09
CA PRO A 338 10.97 25.09 15.75
C PRO A 338 10.58 25.43 14.31
N GLN A 339 11.54 25.60 13.39
CA GLN A 339 11.27 25.98 11.99
C GLN A 339 10.53 24.89 11.23
N GLN A 340 10.59 23.63 11.69
CA GLN A 340 9.94 22.47 11.08
C GLN A 340 10.42 22.24 9.63
N VAL A 341 11.72 22.50 9.40
CA VAL A 341 12.34 22.37 8.08
C VAL A 341 13.26 21.17 8.08
N VAL A 342 13.04 20.26 7.14
CA VAL A 342 13.96 19.15 6.86
C VAL A 342 14.80 19.49 5.65
N THR A 343 16.11 19.48 5.81
CA THR A 343 17.09 19.86 4.78
C THR A 343 17.99 18.68 4.48
N GLN A 344 18.02 18.26 3.22
CA GLN A 344 18.91 17.20 2.76
C GLN A 344 20.38 17.61 2.93
N ILE A 345 21.19 16.71 3.50
CA ILE A 345 22.64 16.90 3.60
C ILE A 345 23.29 16.46 2.28
N LYS A 346 24.18 17.31 1.76
CA LYS A 346 24.89 17.08 0.50
C LYS A 346 26.36 17.47 0.61
N ASN A 347 27.17 16.85 -0.23
CA ASN A 347 28.53 17.28 -0.48
C ASN A 347 28.55 18.66 -1.17
N THR A 348 29.70 19.31 -1.20
CA THR A 348 29.87 20.62 -1.82
C THR A 348 29.63 20.64 -3.33
N ASP A 349 29.72 19.48 -3.98
CA ASP A 349 29.41 19.27 -5.40
C ASP A 349 27.93 18.97 -5.68
N GLY A 350 27.10 18.90 -4.62
CA GLY A 350 25.68 18.63 -4.70
C GLY A 350 25.29 17.15 -4.69
N THR A 351 26.23 16.24 -4.62
CA THR A 351 25.98 14.80 -4.46
C THR A 351 25.51 14.47 -3.04
N LEU A 352 24.90 13.28 -2.84
CA LEU A 352 24.55 12.79 -1.52
C LEU A 352 25.83 12.60 -0.67
N LYS A 353 25.76 12.94 0.61
CA LYS A 353 26.88 12.67 1.52
C LYS A 353 26.75 11.22 1.99
N ILE A 354 27.42 10.31 1.31
CA ILE A 354 27.59 8.91 1.69
C ILE A 354 29.08 8.67 1.90
N THR A 355 29.44 8.18 3.08
CA THR A 355 30.79 7.76 3.43
C THR A 355 30.88 6.26 3.31
N HIS A 356 31.82 5.78 2.51
CA HIS A 356 32.05 4.35 2.30
C HIS A 356 32.99 3.78 3.35
N SER A 357 32.81 2.53 3.73
CA SER A 357 33.63 1.82 4.72
C SER A 357 33.67 2.58 6.05
N TYR A 358 32.51 3.02 6.50
CA TYR A 358 32.36 3.72 7.77
C TYR A 358 32.47 2.70 8.91
N GLU A 359 33.56 2.77 9.67
CA GLU A 359 33.81 1.87 10.78
C GLU A 359 32.97 2.27 12.01
N GLU A 360 32.14 1.36 12.46
CA GLU A 360 31.44 1.60 13.71
C GLU A 360 32.35 1.40 14.94
N PRO A 361 32.07 2.10 16.05
CA PRO A 361 32.79 1.84 17.31
C PRO A 361 32.47 0.42 17.81
N SER A 362 33.49 -0.29 18.27
CA SER A 362 33.26 -1.61 18.92
C SER A 362 32.45 -1.44 20.21
N PHE A 363 31.24 -1.93 20.24
CA PHE A 363 30.42 -2.05 21.44
C PHE A 363 30.84 -3.33 22.18
N SER A 364 31.56 -3.19 23.28
CA SER A 364 32.20 -4.30 24.00
C SER A 364 31.26 -5.35 24.60
N GLU A 365 29.96 -5.19 24.50
CA GLU A 365 28.94 -6.08 25.06
C GLU A 365 28.21 -6.93 23.99
N ILE A 366 28.37 -6.66 22.72
CA ILE A 366 27.67 -7.33 21.62
C ILE A 366 28.71 -7.69 20.57
N GLY A 367 29.18 -8.90 20.53
CA GLY A 367 30.28 -9.36 19.66
C GLY A 367 30.30 -8.71 18.27
N GLY A 368 31.46 -8.31 17.81
CA GLY A 368 31.90 -7.58 16.65
C GLY A 368 30.84 -7.13 15.66
N GLY A 369 30.73 -5.82 15.46
CA GLY A 369 29.87 -5.26 14.44
C GLY A 369 30.22 -5.70 13.03
N GLY A 370 29.22 -5.74 12.15
CA GLY A 370 29.40 -6.11 10.74
C GLY A 370 30.39 -5.25 9.96
N CYS A 371 30.73 -4.06 10.49
CA CYS A 371 31.61 -3.06 9.89
C CYS A 371 32.87 -2.73 10.68
N SER A 372 33.27 -3.55 11.64
CA SER A 372 34.54 -3.39 12.31
C SER A 372 35.71 -3.79 11.40
N ALA A 373 36.79 -3.00 11.38
CA ALA A 373 38.03 -3.39 10.72
C ALA A 373 38.53 -4.74 11.30
N GLU A 374 38.82 -5.70 10.42
CA GLU A 374 39.45 -6.98 10.78
C GLU A 374 40.86 -6.77 11.36
#